data_25e0f220d31ec2459cbd1c32ffa4e6e1
#
_entry.id   25e0f220d31ec2459cbd1c32ffa4e6e1
#
_cell.length_a   1.000
_cell.length_b   1.000
_cell.length_c   1.000
_cell.angle_alpha   90.00
_cell.angle_beta   90.00
_cell.angle_gamma   90.00
#
_symmetry.space_group_name_H-M   'P 1'
#
loop_
_entity.id
_entity.type
_entity.pdbx_description
1 polymer ?
#
loop_
_entity_poly.entity_id
_entity_poly.type
_entity_poly.pdbx_seq_one_letter_code
_entity_poly.pdbx_strand_id
1 'polypeptide(L)'
;MLVALALPLLLAVAVAAVGIVGRVQGVERAGLGDTGDAGPTAAAAPETGPLAVVPVDAPDASGPECTALLAALPAELPAAGGVLPPRPLADPAPAGTRAWAAAPRPAVLRCGLTRPAELTPTSTLLEVNGVRWLRLDDGVPDAMIVSYVAVDRPVYVVLTTPTAAGSGPLQAVADVLRQTMDTTDVIVR
;
A
#
# COMPACT_ATOMS: atom_id res chain seq x y z
N MET A 1 17.98 44.72 41.27
CA MET A 1 18.24 43.46 40.63
C MET A 1 17.25 42.32 40.98
N LEU A 2 16.57 42.37 42.13
CA LEU A 2 15.61 41.36 42.58
C LEU A 2 14.27 41.32 41.79
N VAL A 3 13.85 42.47 41.26
CA VAL A 3 12.56 42.56 40.49
C VAL A 3 12.67 41.98 39.08
N ALA A 4 13.87 41.99 38.47
CA ALA A 4 14.06 41.45 37.09
C ALA A 4 14.02 39.90 37.03
N LEU A 5 14.23 39.21 38.13
CA LEU A 5 14.21 37.76 38.21
C LEU A 5 12.83 37.17 38.63
N ALA A 6 12.02 38.02 39.32
CA ALA A 6 10.71 37.57 39.82
C ALA A 6 9.64 37.45 38.70
N LEU A 7 9.72 38.30 37.67
CA LEU A 7 8.72 38.35 36.62
C LEU A 7 8.70 37.06 35.73
N PRO A 8 9.85 36.55 35.26
CA PRO A 8 9.87 35.32 34.45
C PRO A 8 9.50 34.08 35.27
N LEU A 9 9.79 34.05 36.58
CA LEU A 9 9.42 32.94 37.45
C LEU A 9 7.91 32.86 37.70
N LEU A 10 7.24 34.01 37.89
CA LEU A 10 5.79 34.09 38.01
C LEU A 10 5.07 33.69 36.69
N LEU A 11 5.63 34.05 35.54
CA LEU A 11 5.09 33.66 34.23
C LEU A 11 5.20 32.15 34.02
N ALA A 12 6.33 31.54 34.36
CA ALA A 12 6.53 30.10 34.26
C ALA A 12 5.57 29.29 35.13
N VAL A 13 5.31 29.75 36.35
CA VAL A 13 4.35 29.11 37.27
C VAL A 13 2.91 29.26 36.78
N ALA A 14 2.55 30.42 36.22
CA ALA A 14 1.23 30.62 35.62
C ALA A 14 0.94 29.71 34.44
N VAL A 15 1.93 29.51 33.54
CA VAL A 15 1.80 28.60 32.37
C VAL A 15 1.69 27.14 32.83
N ALA A 16 2.45 26.74 33.88
CA ALA A 16 2.35 25.36 34.40
C ALA A 16 0.99 25.11 35.06
N ALA A 17 0.44 26.09 35.80
CA ALA A 17 -0.87 25.97 36.46
C ALA A 17 -2.01 25.85 35.43
N VAL A 18 -1.99 26.61 34.35
CA VAL A 18 -2.98 26.51 33.26
C VAL A 18 -2.92 25.15 32.56
N GLY A 19 -1.70 24.59 32.35
CA GLY A 19 -1.52 23.28 31.75
C GLY A 19 -2.07 22.12 32.62
N ILE A 20 -1.98 22.23 33.92
CA ILE A 20 -2.48 21.19 34.86
C ILE A 20 -4.00 21.25 34.98
N VAL A 21 -4.58 22.47 35.10
CA VAL A 21 -6.04 22.63 35.17
C VAL A 21 -6.73 22.17 33.90
N GLY A 22 -6.13 22.39 32.72
CA GLY A 22 -6.65 21.90 31.44
C GLY A 22 -6.71 20.37 31.33
N ARG A 23 -5.80 19.66 31.98
CA ARG A 23 -5.79 18.17 32.00
C ARG A 23 -6.80 17.54 32.94
N VAL A 24 -7.16 18.21 34.03
CA VAL A 24 -8.11 17.68 35.02
C VAL A 24 -9.56 17.92 34.60
N GLN A 25 -9.86 18.92 33.79
CA GLN A 25 -11.22 19.22 33.33
C GLN A 25 -11.61 18.58 31.99
N GLY A 26 -10.72 17.80 31.36
CA GLY A 26 -10.93 17.14 30.04
C GLY A 26 -11.75 15.85 30.12
N VAL A 27 -12.27 15.41 31.26
CA VAL A 27 -12.93 14.10 31.38
C VAL A 27 -14.47 14.19 31.37
N GLU A 28 -15.09 15.39 31.42
CA GLU A 28 -16.54 15.51 31.44
C GLU A 28 -17.06 16.57 30.44
N ARG A 29 -16.90 16.32 29.16
CA ARG A 29 -17.75 16.94 28.12
C ARG A 29 -17.79 16.07 26.87
N ALA A 30 -18.49 14.94 26.97
CA ALA A 30 -19.08 14.30 25.80
C ALA A 30 -20.38 15.04 25.46
N GLY A 31 -20.38 15.78 24.36
CA GLY A 31 -21.61 16.29 23.78
C GLY A 31 -21.54 17.74 23.30
N LEU A 32 -21.61 17.89 21.98
CA LEU A 32 -21.96 19.07 21.16
C LEU A 32 -20.81 19.95 20.64
N GLY A 33 -20.55 19.80 19.35
CA GLY A 33 -20.05 20.87 18.48
C GLY A 33 -18.55 20.92 18.28
N ASP A 34 -18.01 20.04 17.45
CA ASP A 34 -16.65 20.11 16.97
C ASP A 34 -16.52 21.07 15.79
N THR A 35 -15.75 22.12 15.95
CA THR A 35 -15.09 22.85 14.87
C THR A 35 -13.59 22.65 15.01
N GLY A 36 -13.05 21.59 14.34
CA GLY A 36 -11.77 21.57 13.67
C GLY A 36 -10.51 21.95 14.44
N ASP A 37 -9.96 21.04 15.24
CA ASP A 37 -8.52 21.01 15.47
C ASP A 37 -7.96 19.79 14.70
N ALA A 38 -7.28 20.08 13.58
CA ALA A 38 -6.57 19.05 12.82
C ALA A 38 -5.31 18.66 13.60
N GLY A 39 -5.50 17.81 14.59
CA GLY A 39 -4.41 17.06 15.21
C GLY A 39 -3.71 16.21 14.14
N PRO A 40 -2.44 15.77 14.33
CA PRO A 40 -1.73 14.96 13.36
C PRO A 40 -2.60 13.76 13.00
N THR A 41 -2.97 13.68 11.73
CA THR A 41 -3.79 12.58 11.20
C THR A 41 -3.09 11.27 11.53
N ALA A 42 -3.59 10.55 12.52
CA ALA A 42 -3.11 9.21 12.82
C ALA A 42 -3.24 8.40 11.53
N ALA A 43 -2.14 7.78 11.08
CA ALA A 43 -2.17 6.94 9.91
C ALA A 43 -3.30 5.93 10.07
N ALA A 44 -4.24 5.90 9.13
CA ALA A 44 -5.38 5.01 9.20
C ALA A 44 -4.89 3.56 9.32
N ALA A 45 -5.44 2.82 10.27
CA ALA A 45 -5.14 1.40 10.40
C ALA A 45 -5.61 0.66 9.12
N PRO A 46 -4.88 -0.37 8.66
CA PRO A 46 -5.30 -1.13 7.49
C PRO A 46 -6.63 -1.85 7.75
N GLU A 47 -7.53 -1.77 6.77
CA GLU A 47 -8.78 -2.52 6.81
C GLU A 47 -8.50 -4.00 6.57
N THR A 48 -9.10 -4.88 7.38
CA THR A 48 -8.90 -6.34 7.32
C THR A 48 -10.14 -7.12 6.86
N GLY A 49 -11.30 -6.47 6.77
CA GLY A 49 -12.54 -7.09 6.27
C GLY A 49 -12.47 -7.47 4.79
N PRO A 50 -13.43 -8.26 4.27
CA PRO A 50 -13.46 -8.68 2.88
C PRO A 50 -13.38 -7.51 1.91
N LEU A 51 -12.45 -7.61 0.94
CA LEU A 51 -12.20 -6.59 -0.06
C LEU A 51 -13.03 -6.86 -1.31
N ALA A 52 -13.95 -5.96 -1.66
CA ALA A 52 -14.59 -5.96 -2.96
C ALA A 52 -13.60 -5.45 -4.01
N VAL A 53 -13.27 -6.28 -4.99
CA VAL A 53 -12.36 -5.97 -6.09
C VAL A 53 -13.14 -5.91 -7.38
N VAL A 54 -13.02 -4.79 -8.12
CA VAL A 54 -13.68 -4.65 -9.42
C VAL A 54 -13.05 -5.65 -10.39
N PRO A 55 -13.85 -6.48 -11.09
CA PRO A 55 -13.37 -7.36 -12.14
C PRO A 55 -12.70 -6.57 -13.27
N VAL A 56 -11.62 -7.13 -13.80
CA VAL A 56 -10.90 -6.61 -14.98
C VAL A 56 -10.77 -7.73 -15.99
N ASP A 57 -10.52 -7.37 -17.25
CA ASP A 57 -10.27 -8.35 -18.30
C ASP A 57 -8.97 -9.11 -18.02
N ALA A 58 -9.12 -10.40 -17.73
CA ALA A 58 -8.04 -11.29 -17.34
C ALA A 58 -8.28 -12.70 -17.92
N PRO A 59 -8.09 -12.87 -19.24
CA PRO A 59 -8.43 -14.11 -19.96
C PRO A 59 -7.65 -15.31 -19.43
N ASP A 60 -6.43 -15.12 -18.94
CA ASP A 60 -5.54 -16.19 -18.47
C ASP A 60 -5.60 -16.38 -16.95
N ALA A 61 -6.51 -15.70 -16.23
CA ALA A 61 -6.58 -15.68 -14.77
C ALA A 61 -6.78 -17.06 -14.13
N SER A 62 -7.43 -17.99 -14.83
CA SER A 62 -7.67 -19.37 -14.39
C SER A 62 -6.67 -20.36 -14.99
N GLY A 63 -5.67 -19.88 -15.74
CA GLY A 63 -4.63 -20.71 -16.37
C GLY A 63 -3.67 -21.33 -15.34
N PRO A 64 -2.87 -22.32 -15.78
CA PRO A 64 -1.92 -23.03 -14.92
C PRO A 64 -0.87 -22.09 -14.32
N GLU A 65 -0.39 -21.09 -15.04
CA GLU A 65 0.61 -20.12 -14.61
C GLU A 65 0.07 -19.31 -13.41
N CYS A 66 -1.15 -18.76 -13.53
CA CYS A 66 -1.77 -18.01 -12.46
C CYS A 66 -2.11 -18.89 -11.26
N THR A 67 -2.54 -20.12 -11.49
CA THR A 67 -2.81 -21.10 -10.42
C THR A 67 -1.53 -21.40 -9.64
N ALA A 68 -0.42 -21.69 -10.34
CA ALA A 68 0.88 -21.96 -9.72
C ALA A 68 1.41 -20.74 -8.96
N LEU A 69 1.33 -19.55 -9.54
CA LEU A 69 1.70 -18.30 -8.89
C LEU A 69 0.94 -18.10 -7.57
N LEU A 70 -0.40 -18.14 -7.64
CA LEU A 70 -1.23 -17.88 -6.46
C LEU A 70 -1.00 -18.90 -5.33
N ALA A 71 -0.72 -20.15 -5.68
CA ALA A 71 -0.41 -21.21 -4.71
C ALA A 71 0.95 -20.98 -4.02
N ALA A 72 1.93 -20.42 -4.75
CA ALA A 72 3.29 -20.17 -4.24
C ALA A 72 3.42 -18.82 -3.51
N LEU A 73 2.49 -17.89 -3.67
CA LEU A 73 2.55 -16.60 -2.98
C LEU A 73 2.52 -16.76 -1.46
N PRO A 74 3.38 -16.04 -0.73
CA PRO A 74 3.35 -16.06 0.73
C PRO A 74 2.03 -15.50 1.28
N ALA A 75 1.63 -15.98 2.45
CA ALA A 75 0.45 -15.46 3.13
C ALA A 75 0.62 -13.96 3.46
N GLU A 76 1.80 -13.58 3.91
CA GLU A 76 2.16 -12.19 4.26
C GLU A 76 3.23 -11.67 3.31
N LEU A 77 3.15 -10.38 2.93
CA LEU A 77 4.20 -9.74 2.13
C LEU A 77 5.09 -8.86 3.02
N PRO A 78 6.42 -8.92 2.84
CA PRO A 78 7.32 -7.98 3.52
C PRO A 78 7.00 -6.55 3.09
N ALA A 79 7.08 -5.59 4.01
CA ALA A 79 6.87 -4.18 3.73
C ALA A 79 7.76 -3.30 4.62
N ALA A 80 7.90 -2.03 4.24
CA ALA A 80 8.54 -1.05 5.10
C ALA A 80 7.77 -0.95 6.43
N GLY A 81 8.47 -1.26 7.53
CA GLY A 81 7.87 -1.24 8.88
C GLY A 81 7.17 -2.53 9.31
N GLY A 82 7.29 -3.65 8.57
CA GLY A 82 6.74 -4.94 8.98
C GLY A 82 6.27 -5.82 7.84
N VAL A 83 5.05 -6.33 7.95
CA VAL A 83 4.43 -7.21 6.95
C VAL A 83 3.02 -6.74 6.61
N LEU A 84 2.55 -7.08 5.42
CA LEU A 84 1.17 -6.94 4.99
C LEU A 84 0.47 -8.28 5.19
N PRO A 85 -0.48 -8.39 6.13
CA PRO A 85 -1.21 -9.64 6.35
C PRO A 85 -2.21 -9.89 5.21
N PRO A 86 -2.63 -11.16 5.00
CA PRO A 86 -3.59 -11.49 3.95
C PRO A 86 -4.92 -10.80 4.20
N ARG A 87 -5.57 -10.33 3.11
CA ARG A 87 -6.91 -9.77 3.15
C ARG A 87 -7.85 -10.63 2.31
N PRO A 88 -8.94 -11.16 2.89
CA PRO A 88 -9.90 -11.95 2.13
C PRO A 88 -10.58 -11.09 1.05
N LEU A 89 -10.93 -11.70 -0.06
CA LEU A 89 -11.74 -11.07 -1.10
C LEU A 89 -13.23 -11.30 -0.80
N ALA A 90 -14.06 -10.31 -1.14
CA ALA A 90 -15.50 -10.46 -1.09
C ALA A 90 -16.00 -11.34 -2.26
N ASP A 91 -17.06 -12.09 -2.03
CA ASP A 91 -17.69 -12.90 -3.07
C ASP A 91 -18.59 -12.05 -4.01
N PRO A 92 -18.58 -12.35 -5.32
CA PRO A 92 -17.72 -13.29 -6.01
C PRO A 92 -16.30 -12.74 -6.20
N ALA A 93 -15.30 -13.49 -5.75
CA ALA A 93 -13.89 -13.10 -5.90
C ALA A 93 -13.44 -13.30 -7.35
N PRO A 94 -12.80 -12.28 -8.00
CA PRO A 94 -12.25 -12.44 -9.33
C PRO A 94 -11.14 -13.50 -9.36
N ALA A 95 -11.14 -14.35 -10.37
CA ALA A 95 -10.07 -15.33 -10.57
C ALA A 95 -8.70 -14.62 -10.70
N GLY A 96 -7.62 -15.33 -10.42
CA GLY A 96 -6.26 -14.78 -10.57
C GLY A 96 -5.93 -13.65 -9.60
N THR A 97 -6.72 -13.40 -8.55
CA THR A 97 -6.57 -12.25 -7.66
C THR A 97 -6.23 -12.66 -6.23
N ARG A 98 -5.32 -11.92 -5.61
CA ARG A 98 -4.98 -12.00 -4.19
C ARG A 98 -4.79 -10.61 -3.59
N ALA A 99 -5.12 -10.45 -2.30
CA ALA A 99 -5.00 -9.17 -1.63
C ALA A 99 -4.35 -9.29 -0.25
N TRP A 100 -3.71 -8.20 0.17
CA TRP A 100 -3.12 -8.02 1.50
C TRP A 100 -3.58 -6.70 2.09
N ALA A 101 -3.79 -6.69 3.40
CA ALA A 101 -4.19 -5.49 4.11
C ALA A 101 -3.02 -4.50 4.17
N ALA A 102 -3.28 -3.28 3.77
CA ALA A 102 -2.35 -2.17 3.84
C ALA A 102 -3.12 -0.85 3.94
N ALA A 103 -2.46 0.21 4.40
CA ALA A 103 -3.01 1.56 4.45
C ALA A 103 -2.18 2.49 3.54
N PRO A 104 -2.80 3.48 2.90
CA PRO A 104 -4.24 3.82 2.90
C PRO A 104 -5.09 2.93 1.98
N ARG A 105 -4.48 2.07 1.19
CA ARG A 105 -5.12 1.15 0.25
C ARG A 105 -4.50 -0.24 0.37
N PRO A 106 -5.27 -1.32 0.17
CA PRO A 106 -4.76 -2.68 0.18
C PRO A 106 -3.74 -2.89 -0.97
N ALA A 107 -2.81 -3.81 -0.76
CA ALA A 107 -2.03 -4.35 -1.86
C ALA A 107 -2.86 -5.43 -2.57
N VAL A 108 -2.89 -5.39 -3.90
CA VAL A 108 -3.66 -6.33 -4.73
C VAL A 108 -2.80 -6.85 -5.86
N LEU A 109 -2.72 -8.17 -5.99
CA LEU A 109 -2.13 -8.83 -7.15
C LEU A 109 -3.23 -9.36 -8.06
N ARG A 110 -3.05 -9.17 -9.35
CA ARG A 110 -3.89 -9.76 -10.40
C ARG A 110 -3.02 -10.45 -11.43
N CYS A 111 -3.36 -11.65 -11.80
CA CYS A 111 -2.67 -12.49 -12.77
C CYS A 111 -3.55 -12.76 -13.98
N GLY A 112 -2.94 -12.89 -15.14
CA GLY A 112 -3.61 -13.29 -16.39
C GLY A 112 -4.30 -12.15 -17.11
N LEU A 113 -3.88 -10.90 -16.87
CA LEU A 113 -4.42 -9.74 -17.54
C LEU A 113 -4.01 -9.67 -19.01
N THR A 114 -4.75 -8.89 -19.77
CA THR A 114 -4.35 -8.49 -21.11
C THR A 114 -3.11 -7.59 -21.08
N ARG A 115 -2.41 -7.51 -22.21
CA ARG A 115 -1.23 -6.65 -22.34
C ARG A 115 -1.58 -5.19 -22.03
N PRO A 116 -0.80 -4.50 -21.17
CA PRO A 116 -1.06 -3.08 -20.89
C PRO A 116 -0.81 -2.21 -22.13
N ALA A 117 -1.70 -1.26 -22.37
CA ALA A 117 -1.59 -0.34 -23.50
C ALA A 117 -0.36 0.58 -23.40
N GLU A 118 0.08 0.85 -22.19
CA GLU A 118 1.23 1.68 -21.85
C GLU A 118 2.58 1.02 -22.18
N LEU A 119 2.59 -0.30 -22.44
CA LEU A 119 3.81 -1.00 -22.82
C LEU A 119 4.14 -0.74 -24.28
N THR A 120 5.12 0.12 -24.51
CA THR A 120 5.60 0.56 -25.82
C THR A 120 7.09 0.23 -26.00
N PRO A 121 7.65 0.31 -27.22
CA PRO A 121 9.09 0.10 -27.44
C PRO A 121 10.00 1.07 -26.68
N THR A 122 9.49 2.20 -26.25
CA THR A 122 10.23 3.23 -25.50
C THR A 122 9.95 3.21 -23.99
N SER A 123 9.14 2.25 -23.52
CA SER A 123 8.85 2.12 -22.09
C SER A 123 10.09 1.81 -21.28
N THR A 124 10.30 2.57 -20.21
CA THR A 124 11.35 2.27 -19.23
C THR A 124 10.89 1.14 -18.32
N LEU A 125 11.67 0.07 -18.26
CA LEU A 125 11.39 -1.08 -17.42
C LEU A 125 12.33 -1.10 -16.21
N LEU A 126 11.79 -1.45 -15.05
CA LEU A 126 12.57 -1.77 -13.86
C LEU A 126 12.90 -3.26 -13.87
N GLU A 127 14.09 -3.62 -13.45
CA GLU A 127 14.42 -5.02 -13.16
C GLU A 127 14.50 -5.21 -11.65
N VAL A 128 13.69 -6.13 -11.12
CA VAL A 128 13.67 -6.51 -9.71
C VAL A 128 13.72 -8.03 -9.61
N ASN A 129 14.78 -8.55 -9.01
CA ASN A 129 15.01 -9.99 -8.80
C ASN A 129 14.83 -10.83 -10.08
N GLY A 130 15.33 -10.32 -11.25
CA GLY A 130 15.25 -11.01 -12.53
C GLY A 130 13.85 -11.03 -13.16
N VAL A 131 12.98 -10.11 -12.79
CA VAL A 131 11.69 -9.83 -13.43
C VAL A 131 11.70 -8.41 -13.95
N ARG A 132 11.23 -8.20 -15.19
CA ARG A 132 11.09 -6.87 -15.78
C ARG A 132 9.69 -6.33 -15.54
N TRP A 133 9.64 -5.13 -14.94
CA TRP A 133 8.41 -4.50 -14.54
C TRP A 133 8.19 -3.18 -15.26
N LEU A 134 7.02 -3.01 -15.83
CA LEU A 134 6.51 -1.70 -16.23
C LEU A 134 5.88 -1.05 -15.00
N ARG A 135 6.40 0.09 -14.59
CA ARG A 135 5.81 0.89 -13.52
C ARG A 135 4.72 1.78 -14.11
N LEU A 136 3.54 1.69 -13.54
CA LEU A 136 2.41 2.56 -13.85
C LEU A 136 2.09 3.37 -12.61
N ASP A 137 2.18 4.67 -12.74
CA ASP A 137 1.68 5.65 -11.78
C ASP A 137 0.80 6.65 -12.54
N ASP A 138 0.00 7.37 -11.80
CA ASP A 138 -0.91 8.38 -12.36
C ASP A 138 -0.17 9.70 -12.73
N GLY A 139 1.16 9.71 -12.67
CA GLY A 139 1.98 10.89 -12.94
C GLY A 139 1.85 11.98 -11.87
N VAL A 140 1.14 11.70 -10.78
CA VAL A 140 1.00 12.64 -9.67
C VAL A 140 2.26 12.58 -8.80
N PRO A 141 2.87 13.71 -8.45
CA PRO A 141 3.90 13.75 -7.44
C PRO A 141 3.38 13.12 -6.14
N ASP A 142 4.20 12.28 -5.48
CA ASP A 142 3.87 11.61 -4.23
C ASP A 142 2.63 10.70 -4.30
N ALA A 143 2.43 10.02 -5.44
CA ALA A 143 1.37 9.05 -5.61
C ALA A 143 1.32 8.07 -4.41
N MET A 144 0.14 7.92 -3.80
CA MET A 144 -0.04 7.04 -2.64
C MET A 144 -0.03 5.56 -3.01
N ILE A 145 -0.30 5.23 -4.26
CA ILE A 145 -0.31 3.86 -4.80
C ILE A 145 0.48 3.81 -6.11
N VAL A 146 1.04 2.66 -6.37
CA VAL A 146 1.76 2.37 -7.62
C VAL A 146 1.39 0.98 -8.10
N SER A 147 1.31 0.79 -9.41
CA SER A 147 1.12 -0.51 -10.04
C SER A 147 2.39 -0.91 -10.79
N TYR A 148 2.76 -2.17 -10.65
CA TYR A 148 3.86 -2.79 -11.36
C TYR A 148 3.34 -3.94 -12.19
N VAL A 149 3.64 -3.96 -13.49
CA VAL A 149 3.24 -5.03 -14.41
C VAL A 149 4.47 -5.83 -14.78
N ALA A 150 4.51 -7.12 -14.44
CA ALA A 150 5.52 -8.04 -14.95
C ALA A 150 5.25 -8.27 -16.43
N VAL A 151 6.26 -7.95 -17.29
CA VAL A 151 6.09 -7.91 -18.74
C VAL A 151 6.95 -8.93 -19.49
N ASP A 152 7.74 -9.71 -18.79
CA ASP A 152 8.64 -10.73 -19.31
C ASP A 152 8.30 -12.14 -18.81
N ARG A 153 7.02 -12.41 -18.63
CA ARG A 153 6.47 -13.71 -18.23
C ARG A 153 5.39 -14.16 -19.21
N PRO A 154 5.03 -15.47 -19.23
CA PRO A 154 4.00 -15.99 -20.15
C PRO A 154 2.65 -15.29 -20.04
N VAL A 155 2.31 -14.79 -18.86
CA VAL A 155 1.10 -14.00 -18.56
C VAL A 155 1.45 -12.71 -17.85
N TYR A 156 0.66 -11.66 -18.08
CA TYR A 156 0.86 -10.38 -17.37
C TYR A 156 0.34 -10.48 -15.95
N VAL A 157 1.19 -10.05 -15.01
CA VAL A 157 0.87 -10.01 -13.58
C VAL A 157 1.03 -8.58 -13.08
N VAL A 158 0.00 -8.07 -12.44
CA VAL A 158 -0.02 -6.70 -11.88
C VAL A 158 -0.02 -6.75 -10.38
N LEU A 159 0.93 -6.09 -9.75
CA LEU A 159 0.94 -5.79 -8.33
C LEU A 159 0.66 -4.30 -8.13
N THR A 160 -0.49 -3.97 -7.54
CA THR A 160 -0.82 -2.62 -7.07
C THR A 160 -0.57 -2.55 -5.57
N THR A 161 0.23 -1.60 -5.11
CA THR A 161 0.63 -1.50 -3.71
C THR A 161 0.74 -0.04 -3.26
N PRO A 162 0.50 0.28 -1.98
CA PRO A 162 0.84 1.59 -1.45
C PRO A 162 2.34 1.87 -1.57
N THR A 163 2.70 3.09 -1.96
CA THR A 163 4.11 3.51 -2.03
C THR A 163 4.79 3.44 -0.66
N ALA A 164 4.03 3.68 0.42
CA ALA A 164 4.50 3.53 1.80
C ALA A 164 4.90 2.10 2.18
N ALA A 165 4.44 1.07 1.45
CA ALA A 165 4.86 -0.31 1.69
C ALA A 165 6.33 -0.57 1.27
N GLY A 166 6.94 0.34 0.51
CA GLY A 166 8.30 0.20 0.00
C GLY A 166 8.43 -0.88 -1.07
N SER A 167 9.65 -1.37 -1.30
CA SER A 167 9.96 -2.36 -2.34
C SER A 167 9.73 -3.81 -1.92
N GLY A 168 9.51 -4.08 -0.64
CA GLY A 168 9.37 -5.44 -0.10
C GLY A 168 8.31 -6.28 -0.81
N PRO A 169 7.08 -5.78 -1.00
CA PRO A 169 6.04 -6.53 -1.71
C PRO A 169 6.44 -6.90 -3.15
N LEU A 170 7.06 -5.96 -3.88
CA LEU A 170 7.49 -6.19 -5.25
C LEU A 170 8.59 -7.24 -5.33
N GLN A 171 9.58 -7.18 -4.42
CA GLN A 171 10.67 -8.15 -4.36
C GLN A 171 10.16 -9.57 -4.05
N ALA A 172 9.26 -9.70 -3.08
CA ALA A 172 8.69 -10.99 -2.72
C ALA A 172 7.88 -11.61 -3.88
N VAL A 173 7.07 -10.81 -4.56
CA VAL A 173 6.32 -11.27 -5.74
C VAL A 173 7.26 -11.61 -6.89
N ALA A 174 8.32 -10.83 -7.12
CA ALA A 174 9.32 -11.11 -8.15
C ALA A 174 10.02 -12.46 -7.91
N ASP A 175 10.38 -12.76 -6.66
CA ASP A 175 11.01 -14.04 -6.30
C ASP A 175 10.08 -15.23 -6.60
N VAL A 176 8.79 -15.10 -6.31
CA VAL A 176 7.81 -16.14 -6.62
C VAL A 176 7.61 -16.29 -8.13
N LEU A 177 7.50 -15.19 -8.87
CA LEU A 177 7.37 -15.22 -10.34
C LEU A 177 8.56 -15.93 -10.98
N ARG A 178 9.78 -15.66 -10.53
CA ARG A 178 10.99 -16.31 -11.03
C ARG A 178 11.02 -17.82 -10.75
N GLN A 179 10.36 -18.26 -9.68
CA GLN A 179 10.30 -19.68 -9.32
C GLN A 179 9.17 -20.44 -10.04
N THR A 180 8.11 -19.74 -10.45
CA THR A 180 6.89 -20.35 -10.97
C THR A 180 6.66 -20.16 -12.46
N MET A 181 7.37 -19.20 -13.09
CA MET A 181 7.21 -18.88 -14.50
C MET A 181 8.56 -18.66 -15.20
N ASP A 182 8.72 -19.22 -16.36
CA ASP A 182 9.87 -18.97 -17.23
C ASP A 182 9.90 -17.53 -17.72
N THR A 183 11.10 -17.02 -17.99
CA THR A 183 11.28 -15.71 -18.62
C THR A 183 10.93 -15.79 -20.11
N THR A 184 10.20 -14.80 -20.60
CA THR A 184 9.87 -14.63 -22.01
C THR A 184 10.38 -13.29 -22.54
N ASP A 185 10.42 -13.14 -23.85
CA ASP A 185 10.72 -11.85 -24.47
C ASP A 185 9.58 -10.85 -24.19
N VAL A 186 9.96 -9.58 -23.97
CA VAL A 186 8.98 -8.52 -23.79
C VAL A 186 8.35 -8.18 -25.14
N ILE A 187 7.06 -8.46 -25.29
CA ILE A 187 6.33 -8.20 -26.52
C ILE A 187 5.82 -6.75 -26.49
N VAL A 188 6.45 -5.91 -27.30
CA VAL A 188 6.03 -4.52 -27.55
C VAL A 188 5.44 -4.40 -28.95
N ARG A 189 4.52 -3.49 -29.17
CA ARG A 189 3.95 -3.20 -30.49
C ARG A 189 4.17 -1.74 -30.84
#